data_789aadf8b9a0c4d970bc76f16d2e165b
#
_entry.id   789aadf8b9a0c4d970bc76f16d2e165b
#
_cell.length_a   1.000
_cell.length_b   1.000
_cell.length_c   1.000
_cell.angle_alpha   90.00
_cell.angle_beta   90.00
_cell.angle_gamma   90.00
#
_symmetry.space_group_name_H-M   'P 1'
#
loop_
_entity.id
_entity.type
_entity.pdbx_description
1 polymer ?
#
loop_
_entity_poly.entity_id
_entity_poly.type
_entity_poly.pdbx_seq_one_letter_code
_entity_poly.pdbx_strand_id
1 'polypeptide(L)'
;MKILGAVELGRARFHYRREEVFNAASYLAFLQQLTRSYRRRGAILIHDNASYHKDGEVWAWFGANRHWLEVYPLPPYSPELNPTERLWQHTRRTGTHNRYFTNQDELLATLTRVFGEMQAAPEIIVPYLLPFS
;
A
#
# COMPACT_ATOMS: atom_id res chain seq x y z
N MET A 1 13.37 0.40 8.77
CA MET A 1 12.70 0.77 7.49
C MET A 1 11.37 0.07 7.40
N LYS A 2 10.36 0.82 7.06
CA LYS A 2 9.00 0.29 6.92
C LYS A 2 8.38 0.76 5.60
N ILE A 3 7.49 -0.04 5.03
CA ILE A 3 6.87 0.25 3.73
C ILE A 3 5.35 0.28 3.88
N LEU A 4 4.76 1.40 3.49
CA LEU A 4 3.32 1.51 3.28
C LEU A 4 3.02 1.22 1.81
N GLY A 5 1.98 0.46 1.54
CA GLY A 5 1.61 0.10 0.19
C GLY A 5 0.12 0.10 -0.03
N ALA A 6 -0.26 0.36 -1.27
CA ALA A 6 -1.65 0.28 -1.72
C ALA A 6 -1.69 -0.21 -3.16
N VAL A 7 -2.75 -0.93 -3.52
CA VAL A 7 -2.95 -1.41 -4.87
C VAL A 7 -4.33 -0.99 -5.38
N GLU A 8 -4.36 -0.45 -6.60
CA GLU A 8 -5.61 -0.15 -7.30
C GLU A 8 -6.07 -1.40 -8.04
N LEU A 9 -7.28 -1.87 -7.74
CA LEU A 9 -7.77 -3.13 -8.31
C LEU A 9 -8.07 -3.02 -9.81
N GLY A 10 -8.66 -1.91 -10.24
CA GLY A 10 -9.12 -1.78 -11.62
C GLY A 10 -8.00 -1.81 -12.65
N ARG A 11 -6.91 -1.08 -12.41
CA ARG A 11 -5.79 -0.97 -13.34
C ARG A 11 -4.52 -1.64 -12.84
N ALA A 12 -4.60 -2.32 -11.69
CA ALA A 12 -3.47 -3.02 -11.06
C ALA A 12 -2.28 -2.08 -10.82
N ARG A 13 -2.53 -0.84 -10.41
CA ARG A 13 -1.47 0.10 -10.09
C ARG A 13 -1.03 -0.09 -8.64
N PHE A 14 0.28 -0.10 -8.43
CA PHE A 14 0.87 -0.24 -7.11
C PHE A 14 1.48 1.08 -6.66
N HIS A 15 1.17 1.47 -5.43
CA HIS A 15 1.71 2.66 -4.79
C HIS A 15 2.42 2.26 -3.51
N TYR A 16 3.55 2.87 -3.23
CA TYR A 16 4.24 2.61 -1.97
C TYR A 16 4.96 3.86 -1.48
N ARG A 17 5.26 3.84 -0.17
CA ARG A 17 6.04 4.88 0.47
C ARG A 17 6.91 4.25 1.56
N ARG A 18 8.18 4.62 1.59
CA ARG A 18 9.12 4.20 2.61
C ARG A 18 9.05 5.17 3.79
N GLU A 19 8.99 4.63 5.01
CA GLU A 19 8.99 5.40 6.24
C GLU A 19 9.84 4.69 7.29
N GLU A 20 10.35 5.44 8.25
CA GLU A 20 11.10 4.86 9.37
C GLU A 20 10.15 4.40 10.48
N VAL A 21 9.02 5.06 10.64
CA VAL A 21 8.03 4.77 11.69
C VAL A 21 6.64 4.74 11.07
N PHE A 22 5.80 3.79 11.50
CA PHE A 22 4.38 3.78 11.18
C PHE A 22 3.60 4.51 12.27
N ASN A 23 3.00 5.63 11.91
CA ASN A 23 2.13 6.41 12.78
C ASN A 23 1.14 7.21 11.93
N ALA A 24 0.31 8.04 12.59
CA ALA A 24 -0.67 8.86 11.88
C ALA A 24 -0.01 9.79 10.86
N ALA A 25 1.14 10.40 11.21
CA ALA A 25 1.83 11.32 10.32
C ALA A 25 2.35 10.63 9.05
N SER A 26 2.95 9.45 9.17
CA SER A 26 3.44 8.70 8.01
C SER A 26 2.28 8.22 7.14
N TYR A 27 1.19 7.79 7.76
CA TYR A 27 -0.01 7.38 7.02
C TYR A 27 -0.63 8.55 6.26
N LEU A 28 -0.74 9.72 6.90
CA LEU A 28 -1.24 10.93 6.23
C LEU A 28 -0.37 11.33 5.05
N ALA A 29 0.95 11.22 5.18
CA ALA A 29 1.86 11.49 4.08
C ALA A 29 1.61 10.56 2.89
N PHE A 30 1.33 9.29 3.15
CA PHE A 30 0.99 8.34 2.11
C PHE A 30 -0.36 8.66 1.45
N LEU A 31 -1.36 9.00 2.26
CA LEU A 31 -2.67 9.41 1.74
C LEU A 31 -2.56 10.66 0.85
N GLN A 32 -1.74 11.62 1.22
CA GLN A 32 -1.49 12.80 0.39
C GLN A 32 -0.79 12.43 -0.92
N GLN A 33 0.09 11.44 -0.89
CA GLN A 33 0.69 10.90 -2.11
C GLN A 33 -0.38 10.31 -3.04
N LEU A 34 -1.33 9.56 -2.50
CA LEU A 34 -2.42 8.99 -3.29
C LEU A 34 -3.37 10.05 -3.86
N THR A 35 -3.53 11.17 -3.17
CA THR A 35 -4.37 12.29 -3.64
C THR A 35 -3.99 12.74 -5.04
N ARG A 36 -2.70 12.80 -5.34
CA ARG A 36 -2.21 13.22 -6.66
C ARG A 36 -2.72 12.37 -7.80
N SER A 37 -2.92 11.07 -7.54
CA SER A 37 -3.36 10.13 -8.56
C SER A 37 -4.88 10.01 -8.68
N TYR A 38 -5.63 10.32 -7.61
CA TYR A 38 -7.05 9.93 -7.56
C TYR A 38 -8.03 11.08 -7.31
N ARG A 39 -7.57 12.25 -6.91
CA ARG A 39 -8.46 13.34 -6.52
C ARG A 39 -9.47 13.74 -7.60
N ARG A 40 -9.06 13.70 -8.87
CA ARG A 40 -9.94 14.13 -9.97
C ARG A 40 -11.01 13.11 -10.30
N ARG A 41 -10.69 11.83 -10.20
CA ARG A 41 -11.61 10.74 -10.57
C ARG A 41 -12.44 10.24 -9.41
N GLY A 42 -11.95 10.48 -8.20
CA GLY A 42 -12.50 9.87 -7.03
C GLY A 42 -11.98 8.45 -6.80
N ALA A 43 -12.12 7.96 -5.57
CA ALA A 43 -11.65 6.65 -5.20
C ALA A 43 -12.42 6.09 -4.01
N ILE A 44 -12.42 4.77 -3.89
CA ILE A 44 -12.85 4.07 -2.69
C ILE A 44 -11.60 3.43 -2.11
N LEU A 45 -11.29 3.78 -0.85
CA LEU A 45 -10.13 3.24 -0.14
C LEU A 45 -10.60 2.18 0.85
N ILE A 46 -10.02 1.00 0.74
CA ILE A 46 -10.24 -0.07 1.72
C ILE A 46 -8.91 -0.23 2.47
N HIS A 47 -8.93 -0.06 3.79
CA HIS A 47 -7.72 -0.12 4.58
C HIS A 47 -7.84 -1.14 5.71
N ASP A 48 -6.68 -1.60 6.21
CA ASP A 48 -6.64 -2.57 7.29
C ASP A 48 -6.92 -1.92 8.66
N ASN A 49 -6.88 -2.71 9.74
CA ASN A 49 -7.20 -2.25 11.09
C ASN A 49 -5.99 -1.83 11.91
N ALA A 50 -4.91 -1.35 11.28
CA ALA A 50 -3.78 -0.84 12.01
C ALA A 50 -4.19 0.34 12.92
N SER A 51 -3.57 0.46 14.09
CA SER A 51 -3.98 1.44 15.10
C SER A 51 -3.89 2.88 14.60
N TYR A 52 -2.89 3.20 13.76
CA TYR A 52 -2.75 4.56 13.21
C TYR A 52 -3.88 4.92 12.24
N HIS A 53 -4.61 3.94 11.69
CA HIS A 53 -5.79 4.19 10.85
C HIS A 53 -6.99 4.70 11.66
N LYS A 54 -6.95 4.55 12.98
CA LYS A 54 -8.03 4.98 13.88
C LYS A 54 -7.76 6.32 14.51
N ASP A 55 -6.64 6.97 14.19
CA ASP A 55 -6.27 8.26 14.73
C ASP A 55 -7.24 9.37 14.31
N GLY A 56 -7.52 10.31 15.24
CA GLY A 56 -8.44 11.41 14.99
C GLY A 56 -8.02 12.34 13.86
N GLU A 57 -6.71 12.59 13.69
CA GLU A 57 -6.20 13.39 12.57
C GLU A 57 -6.46 12.71 11.23
N VAL A 58 -6.29 11.40 11.19
CA VAL A 58 -6.53 10.61 9.97
C VAL A 58 -8.01 10.71 9.59
N TRP A 59 -8.91 10.54 10.55
CA TRP A 59 -10.35 10.62 10.29
C TRP A 59 -10.81 12.03 9.94
N ALA A 60 -10.18 13.06 10.53
CA ALA A 60 -10.43 14.45 10.14
C ALA A 60 -10.03 14.70 8.68
N TRP A 61 -8.88 14.14 8.26
CA TRP A 61 -8.44 14.23 6.86
C TRP A 61 -9.42 13.53 5.92
N PHE A 62 -9.90 12.34 6.29
CA PHE A 62 -10.92 11.64 5.50
C PHE A 62 -12.19 12.50 5.36
N GLY A 63 -12.65 13.11 6.45
CA GLY A 63 -13.80 14.00 6.42
C GLY A 63 -13.62 15.17 5.48
N ALA A 64 -12.45 15.78 5.46
CA ALA A 64 -12.14 16.89 4.57
C ALA A 64 -12.05 16.48 3.10
N ASN A 65 -11.83 15.21 2.82
CA ASN A 65 -11.66 14.69 1.45
C ASN A 65 -12.81 13.81 0.98
N ARG A 66 -13.92 13.74 1.71
CA ARG A 66 -15.05 12.86 1.39
C ARG A 66 -15.72 13.16 0.05
N HIS A 67 -15.48 14.33 -0.52
CA HIS A 67 -16.04 14.70 -1.82
C HIS A 67 -15.43 13.90 -2.99
N TRP A 68 -14.27 13.27 -2.77
CA TRP A 68 -13.65 12.43 -3.78
C TRP A 68 -13.23 11.05 -3.24
N LEU A 69 -13.24 10.86 -1.93
CA LEU A 69 -12.73 9.65 -1.28
C LEU A 69 -13.75 9.07 -0.31
N GLU A 70 -14.15 7.81 -0.54
CA GLU A 70 -14.89 7.00 0.42
C GLU A 70 -13.96 6.01 1.08
N VAL A 71 -14.12 5.77 2.38
CA VAL A 71 -13.20 4.92 3.15
C VAL A 71 -13.98 3.82 3.86
N TYR A 72 -13.50 2.59 3.71
CA TYR A 72 -14.07 1.41 4.37
C TYR A 72 -12.96 0.60 5.02
N PRO A 73 -13.05 0.27 6.32
CA PRO A 73 -12.08 -0.61 6.96
C PRO A 73 -12.34 -2.07 6.59
N LEU A 74 -11.28 -2.86 6.50
CA LEU A 74 -11.40 -4.31 6.41
C LEU A 74 -11.92 -4.87 7.74
N PRO A 75 -12.68 -5.99 7.71
CA PRO A 75 -13.05 -6.67 8.94
C PRO A 75 -11.82 -7.07 9.75
N PRO A 76 -11.90 -7.08 11.09
CA PRO A 76 -10.79 -7.55 11.92
C PRO A 76 -10.40 -8.99 11.59
N TYR A 77 -9.11 -9.29 11.70
CA TYR A 77 -8.57 -10.65 11.53
C TYR A 77 -8.86 -11.28 10.17
N SER A 78 -8.90 -10.46 9.11
CA SER A 78 -9.22 -10.92 7.75
C SER A 78 -8.12 -10.53 6.75
N PRO A 79 -6.84 -10.93 6.97
CA PRO A 79 -5.75 -10.56 6.06
C PRO A 79 -5.94 -11.15 4.65
N GLU A 80 -6.65 -12.28 4.53
CA GLU A 80 -6.93 -12.90 3.24
C GLU A 80 -7.82 -12.03 2.34
N LEU A 81 -8.50 -11.05 2.91
CA LEU A 81 -9.31 -10.10 2.15
C LEU A 81 -8.51 -8.89 1.67
N ASN A 82 -7.22 -8.80 2.04
CA ASN A 82 -6.36 -7.67 1.66
C ASN A 82 -5.43 -8.09 0.53
N PRO A 83 -5.68 -7.66 -0.73
CA PRO A 83 -4.82 -8.05 -1.85
C PRO A 83 -3.38 -7.53 -1.71
N THR A 84 -3.15 -6.46 -0.95
CA THR A 84 -1.79 -5.96 -0.70
C THR A 84 -0.92 -7.01 -0.01
N GLU A 85 -1.49 -7.85 0.86
CA GLU A 85 -0.73 -8.92 1.51
C GLU A 85 -0.17 -9.91 0.49
N ARG A 86 -0.88 -10.17 -0.60
CA ARG A 86 -0.39 -11.04 -1.66
C ARG A 86 0.80 -10.41 -2.40
N LEU A 87 0.80 -9.10 -2.54
CA LEU A 87 1.93 -8.38 -3.14
C LEU A 87 3.16 -8.44 -2.24
N TRP A 88 2.96 -8.38 -0.92
CA TRP A 88 4.07 -8.57 0.02
C TRP A 88 4.65 -9.98 -0.08
N GLN A 89 3.82 -10.99 -0.28
CA GLN A 89 4.29 -12.36 -0.51
C GLN A 89 5.11 -12.45 -1.80
N HIS A 90 4.64 -11.81 -2.87
CA HIS A 90 5.41 -11.73 -4.13
C HIS A 90 6.77 -11.06 -3.90
N THR A 91 6.78 -9.94 -3.19
CA THR A 91 8.01 -9.20 -2.89
C THR A 91 9.00 -10.07 -2.13
N ARG A 92 8.54 -10.80 -1.12
CA ARG A 92 9.39 -11.71 -0.36
C ARG A 92 9.95 -12.82 -1.23
N ARG A 93 9.09 -13.46 -2.02
CA ARG A 93 9.48 -14.57 -2.89
C ARG A 93 10.49 -14.14 -3.95
N THR A 94 10.29 -12.97 -4.55
CA THR A 94 11.11 -12.47 -5.65
C THR A 94 12.40 -11.83 -5.18
N GLY A 95 12.37 -11.12 -4.05
CA GLY A 95 13.48 -10.26 -3.67
C GLY A 95 14.20 -10.64 -2.38
N THR A 96 13.48 -11.06 -1.34
CA THR A 96 14.09 -11.17 0.00
C THR A 96 14.14 -12.59 0.58
N HIS A 97 13.35 -13.52 0.03
CA HIS A 97 13.29 -14.89 0.56
C HIS A 97 14.64 -15.60 0.42
N ASN A 98 15.13 -16.17 1.53
CA ASN A 98 16.40 -16.88 1.60
C ASN A 98 17.63 -16.05 1.17
N ARG A 99 17.53 -14.74 1.22
CA ARG A 99 18.67 -13.85 0.94
C ARG A 99 19.16 -13.17 2.20
N TYR A 100 20.46 -13.12 2.33
CA TYR A 100 21.12 -12.36 3.39
C TYR A 100 21.52 -10.97 2.85
N PHE A 101 21.24 -9.93 3.62
CA PHE A 101 21.59 -8.56 3.27
C PHE A 101 22.61 -8.02 4.25
N THR A 102 23.72 -7.51 3.72
CA THR A 102 24.82 -7.01 4.53
C THR A 102 24.43 -5.77 5.32
N ASN A 103 23.58 -4.92 4.74
CA ASN A 103 23.13 -3.69 5.38
C ASN A 103 21.76 -3.27 4.83
N GLN A 104 21.21 -2.21 5.42
CA GLN A 104 19.89 -1.69 5.02
C GLN A 104 19.88 -1.16 3.59
N ASP A 105 20.99 -0.57 3.14
CA ASP A 105 21.06 -0.02 1.77
C ASP A 105 20.93 -1.12 0.72
N GLU A 106 21.53 -2.27 0.94
CA GLU A 106 21.44 -3.42 0.04
C GLU A 106 20.00 -3.96 0.00
N LEU A 107 19.37 -4.09 1.16
CA LEU A 107 17.96 -4.49 1.24
C LEU A 107 17.06 -3.48 0.51
N LEU A 108 17.29 -2.19 0.74
CA LEU A 108 16.49 -1.13 0.12
C LEU A 108 16.65 -1.14 -1.41
N ALA A 109 17.85 -1.36 -1.92
CA ALA A 109 18.08 -1.44 -3.36
C ALA A 109 17.28 -2.59 -3.99
N THR A 110 17.24 -3.74 -3.32
CA THR A 110 16.47 -4.91 -3.78
C THR A 110 14.97 -4.61 -3.78
N LEU A 111 14.45 -4.01 -2.71
CA LEU A 111 13.02 -3.67 -2.61
C LEU A 111 12.63 -2.63 -3.66
N THR A 112 13.46 -1.61 -3.86
CA THR A 112 13.20 -0.58 -4.87
C THR A 112 13.13 -1.18 -6.26
N ARG A 113 14.01 -2.15 -6.58
CA ARG A 113 13.97 -2.86 -7.85
C ARG A 113 12.66 -3.64 -8.01
N VAL A 114 12.28 -4.43 -7.02
CA VAL A 114 11.07 -5.25 -7.09
C VAL A 114 9.82 -4.38 -7.21
N PHE A 115 9.72 -3.32 -6.42
CA PHE A 115 8.57 -2.40 -6.48
C PHE A 115 8.52 -1.65 -7.80
N GLY A 116 9.69 -1.23 -8.33
CA GLY A 116 9.76 -0.59 -9.63
C GLY A 116 9.30 -1.50 -10.76
N GLU A 117 9.64 -2.78 -10.71
CA GLU A 117 9.16 -3.76 -11.67
C GLU A 117 7.63 -3.90 -11.61
N MET A 118 7.06 -3.93 -10.40
CA MET A 118 5.60 -4.01 -10.25
C MET A 118 4.90 -2.76 -10.79
N GLN A 119 5.48 -1.57 -10.59
CA GLN A 119 4.92 -0.33 -11.10
C GLN A 119 5.01 -0.21 -12.62
N ALA A 120 6.11 -0.69 -13.20
CA ALA A 120 6.33 -0.62 -14.63
C ALA A 120 5.54 -1.66 -15.42
N ALA A 121 5.20 -2.79 -14.80
CA ALA A 121 4.53 -3.91 -15.45
C ALA A 121 3.34 -4.38 -14.63
N PRO A 122 2.19 -3.70 -14.72
CA PRO A 122 0.99 -4.08 -13.94
C PRO A 122 0.56 -5.53 -14.14
N GLU A 123 0.89 -6.16 -15.26
CA GLU A 123 0.60 -7.57 -15.52
C GLU A 123 1.25 -8.51 -14.51
N ILE A 124 2.32 -8.10 -13.82
CA ILE A 124 2.92 -8.87 -12.74
C ILE A 124 1.98 -8.92 -11.53
N ILE A 125 1.23 -7.85 -11.32
CA ILE A 125 0.34 -7.68 -10.16
C ILE A 125 -0.99 -8.42 -10.34
N VAL A 126 -1.52 -8.44 -11.57
CA VAL A 126 -2.87 -8.94 -11.84
C VAL A 126 -3.16 -10.31 -11.23
N PRO A 127 -2.28 -11.33 -11.31
CA PRO A 127 -2.59 -12.63 -10.72
C PRO A 127 -2.81 -12.59 -9.21
N TYR A 128 -2.23 -11.62 -8.51
CA TYR A 128 -2.38 -11.49 -7.06
C TYR A 128 -3.67 -10.78 -6.65
N LEU A 129 -4.36 -10.16 -7.60
CA LEU A 129 -5.62 -9.45 -7.34
C LEU A 129 -6.85 -10.34 -7.50
N LEU A 130 -6.71 -11.52 -8.09
CA LEU A 130 -7.83 -12.45 -8.22
C LEU A 130 -8.18 -13.04 -6.85
N PRO A 131 -9.46 -13.13 -6.49
CA PRO A 131 -10.66 -12.81 -7.26
C PRO A 131 -11.16 -11.36 -7.13
N PHE A 132 -10.32 -10.44 -6.68
CA PHE A 132 -10.74 -9.06 -6.35
C PHE A 132 -10.86 -8.15 -7.59
N SER A 133 -10.29 -8.53 -8.71
CA SER A 133 -10.32 -7.71 -9.92
C SER A 133 -11.52 -7.97 -10.82
#